data_e5d21902c8998af0b1911cd18840b94a
#
_entry.id   e5d21902c8998af0b1911cd18840b94a
#
_cell.length_a   1.000
_cell.length_b   1.000
_cell.length_c   1.000
_cell.angle_alpha   90.00
_cell.angle_beta   90.00
_cell.angle_gamma   90.00
#
_symmetry.space_group_name_H-M   'P 1'
#
loop_
_entity.id
_entity.type
_entity.pdbx_description
1 polymer ?
#
loop_
_entity_poly.entity_id
_entity_poly.type
_entity_poly.pdbx_seq_one_letter_code
_entity_poly.pdbx_strand_id
1 'polypeptide(L)'
;EPLTEADTEVMFLAFGGKNTWTPKPVWALMPDGRVLMASVHNMALWEGSIADNGFDGCFQIYFPRTAEHVAAAGDYAGQHQACLDEGWALTQAMR
;
A
#
# COMPACT_ATOMS: atom_id res chain seq x y z
N GLU A 1 -3.74 0.28 -9.39
CA GLU A 1 -4.44 1.55 -9.62
C GLU A 1 -5.76 1.57 -8.87
N PRO A 2 -6.20 2.75 -8.38
CA PRO A 2 -7.58 2.88 -7.94
C PRO A 2 -8.55 2.63 -9.10
N LEU A 3 -9.67 2.00 -8.82
CA LEU A 3 -10.61 1.61 -9.88
C LEU A 3 -11.37 2.82 -10.45
N THR A 4 -11.76 3.76 -9.59
CA THR A 4 -12.56 4.94 -9.96
C THR A 4 -11.95 6.21 -9.37
N GLU A 5 -12.42 7.37 -9.84
CA GLU A 5 -12.05 8.67 -9.27
C GLU A 5 -12.45 8.78 -7.79
N ALA A 6 -13.58 8.24 -7.40
CA ALA A 6 -14.01 8.20 -6.01
C ALA A 6 -13.05 7.38 -5.15
N ASP A 7 -12.56 6.24 -5.64
CA ASP A 7 -11.57 5.42 -4.95
C ASP A 7 -10.24 6.17 -4.78
N THR A 8 -9.81 6.90 -5.80
CA THR A 8 -8.62 7.74 -5.75
C THR A 8 -8.73 8.81 -4.67
N GLU A 9 -9.89 9.45 -4.57
CA GLU A 9 -10.15 10.47 -3.56
C GLU A 9 -10.12 9.88 -2.15
N VAL A 10 -10.75 8.73 -1.93
CA VAL A 10 -10.71 8.02 -0.64
C VAL A 10 -9.27 7.67 -0.26
N MET A 11 -8.48 7.16 -1.20
CA MET A 11 -7.06 6.86 -0.97
C MET A 11 -6.28 8.12 -0.60
N PHE A 12 -6.49 9.21 -1.32
CA PHE A 12 -5.82 10.49 -1.04
C PHE A 12 -6.11 10.98 0.39
N LEU A 13 -7.36 10.93 0.80
CA LEU A 13 -7.76 11.31 2.16
C LEU A 13 -7.19 10.37 3.22
N ALA A 14 -7.11 9.08 2.94
CA ALA A 14 -6.52 8.09 3.84
C ALA A 14 -5.03 8.37 4.10
N PHE A 15 -4.33 8.99 3.15
CA PHE A 15 -2.93 9.41 3.29
C PHE A 15 -2.78 10.84 3.82
N GLY A 16 -3.83 11.41 4.39
CA GLY A 16 -3.78 12.74 5.01
C GLY A 16 -3.97 13.89 4.04
N GLY A 17 -4.58 13.66 2.87
CA GLY A 17 -4.82 14.69 1.87
C GLY A 17 -3.57 15.13 1.11
N LYS A 18 -2.61 14.23 0.94
CA LYS A 18 -1.37 14.47 0.19
C LYS A 18 -0.85 13.19 -0.44
N ASN A 19 -0.07 13.32 -1.50
CA ASN A 19 0.68 12.20 -2.07
C ASN A 19 2.00 12.05 -1.31
N THR A 20 2.34 10.83 -0.93
CA THR A 20 3.52 10.56 -0.11
C THR A 20 4.11 9.19 -0.39
N TRP A 21 5.44 9.10 -0.24
CA TRP A 21 6.15 7.83 -0.24
C TRP A 21 6.10 7.10 1.11
N THR A 22 5.63 7.78 2.16
CA THR A 22 5.52 7.18 3.49
C THR A 22 4.44 6.10 3.45
N PRO A 23 4.80 4.83 3.69
CA PRO A 23 3.84 3.73 3.56
C PRO A 23 2.82 3.70 4.70
N LYS A 24 1.65 3.14 4.40
CA LYS A 24 0.60 2.86 5.38
C LYS A 24 0.22 1.39 5.33
N PRO A 25 -0.04 0.75 6.49
CA PRO A 25 -0.51 -0.62 6.52
C PRO A 25 -1.99 -0.68 6.12
N VAL A 26 -2.33 -1.70 5.35
CA VAL A 26 -3.70 -1.95 4.92
C VAL A 26 -4.01 -3.44 4.99
N TRP A 27 -5.29 -3.78 5.06
CA TRP A 27 -5.75 -5.14 4.86
C TRP A 27 -6.17 -5.30 3.40
N ALA A 28 -5.50 -6.19 2.70
CA ALA A 28 -5.84 -6.54 1.32
C ALA A 28 -6.87 -7.68 1.34
N LEU A 29 -8.08 -7.37 0.90
CA LEU A 29 -9.16 -8.37 0.81
C LEU A 29 -9.05 -9.07 -0.55
N MET A 30 -8.74 -10.35 -0.51
CA MET A 30 -8.52 -11.14 -1.72
C MET A 30 -9.83 -11.74 -2.23
N PRO A 31 -9.95 -11.99 -3.55
CA PRO A 31 -11.17 -12.56 -4.13
C PRO A 31 -11.56 -13.94 -3.56
N ASP A 32 -10.59 -14.69 -3.04
CA ASP A 32 -10.83 -16.00 -2.43
C ASP A 32 -11.23 -15.92 -0.94
N GLY A 33 -11.44 -14.71 -0.42
CA GLY A 33 -11.84 -14.47 0.96
C GLY A 33 -10.69 -14.31 1.95
N ARG A 34 -9.45 -14.48 1.53
CA ARG A 34 -8.29 -14.24 2.41
C ARG A 34 -8.12 -12.75 2.68
N VAL A 35 -7.64 -12.43 3.88
CA VAL A 35 -7.27 -11.08 4.28
C VAL A 35 -5.78 -11.06 4.58
N LEU A 36 -5.03 -10.28 3.83
CA LEU A 36 -3.58 -10.19 3.95
C LEU A 36 -3.16 -8.81 4.43
N MET A 37 -2.15 -8.75 5.29
CA MET A 37 -1.52 -7.48 5.65
C MET A 37 -0.65 -7.02 4.49
N ALA A 38 -0.80 -5.77 4.09
CA ALA A 38 -0.01 -5.15 3.04
C ALA A 38 0.41 -3.73 3.44
N SER A 39 1.41 -3.21 2.76
CA SER A 39 1.87 -1.83 2.92
C SER A 39 1.80 -1.13 1.57
N VAL A 40 1.21 0.05 1.55
CA VAL A 40 1.00 0.82 0.31
C VAL A 40 1.48 2.25 0.46
N HIS A 41 1.89 2.87 -0.66
CA HIS A 41 2.06 4.31 -0.80
C HIS A 41 1.07 4.83 -1.85
N ASN A 42 0.88 6.14 -1.95
CA ASN A 42 -0.03 6.74 -2.92
C ASN A 42 0.64 7.62 -3.96
N MET A 43 1.94 7.46 -4.19
CA MET A 43 2.62 8.15 -5.28
C MET A 43 2.35 7.42 -6.59
N ALA A 44 1.93 8.18 -7.62
CA ALA A 44 1.67 7.63 -8.94
C ALA A 44 2.98 7.33 -9.67
N LEU A 45 3.13 6.12 -10.18
CA LEU A 45 4.31 5.64 -10.89
C LEU A 45 3.90 5.06 -12.24
N TRP A 46 4.75 5.26 -13.25
CA TRP A 46 4.59 4.72 -14.60
C TRP A 46 3.27 5.12 -15.25
N GLU A 47 2.84 4.40 -16.26
CA GLU A 47 1.56 4.61 -16.92
C GLU A 47 0.47 3.76 -16.26
N GLY A 48 -0.68 4.37 -16.03
CA GLY A 48 -1.87 3.66 -15.60
C GLY A 48 -2.60 3.03 -16.78
N SER A 49 -3.35 1.96 -16.52
CA SER A 49 -4.18 1.30 -17.53
C SER A 49 -5.66 1.71 -17.43
N ILE A 50 -6.06 2.35 -16.34
CA ILE A 50 -7.44 2.80 -16.13
C ILE A 50 -7.52 4.29 -16.43
N ALA A 51 -8.34 4.64 -17.42
CA ALA A 51 -8.66 6.03 -17.72
C ALA A 51 -9.71 6.56 -16.73
N ASP A 52 -9.74 7.87 -16.54
CA ASP A 52 -10.79 8.55 -15.76
C ASP A 52 -10.88 8.15 -14.28
N ASN A 53 -9.80 7.58 -13.72
CA ASN A 53 -9.78 7.28 -12.28
C ASN A 53 -9.15 8.40 -11.44
N GLY A 54 -8.68 9.48 -12.05
CA GLY A 54 -8.04 10.60 -11.35
C GLY A 54 -6.67 10.27 -10.75
N PHE A 55 -6.10 9.12 -11.09
CA PHE A 55 -4.78 8.70 -10.62
C PHE A 55 -3.87 8.43 -11.82
N ASP A 56 -2.77 9.15 -11.88
CA ASP A 56 -1.94 9.27 -13.08
C ASP A 56 -0.78 8.25 -13.08
N GLY A 57 -1.11 6.99 -12.97
CA GLY A 57 -0.16 5.89 -12.95
C GLY A 57 -0.59 4.73 -12.07
N CYS A 58 0.38 4.07 -11.47
CA CYS A 58 0.17 2.94 -10.56
C CYS A 58 0.81 3.23 -9.21
N PHE A 59 0.24 2.72 -8.13
CA PHE A 59 0.91 2.68 -6.84
C PHE A 59 1.39 1.25 -6.55
N GLN A 60 2.27 1.11 -5.57
CA GLN A 60 2.85 -0.19 -5.21
C GLN A 60 2.22 -0.72 -3.93
N ILE A 61 2.02 -2.03 -3.91
CA ILE A 61 1.58 -2.78 -2.73
C ILE A 61 2.69 -3.75 -2.36
N TYR A 62 3.12 -3.71 -1.10
CA TYR A 62 4.16 -4.58 -0.58
C TYR A 62 3.54 -5.56 0.40
N PHE A 63 3.82 -6.84 0.20
CA PHE A 63 3.44 -7.92 1.12
C PHE A 63 4.62 -8.31 2.01
N PRO A 64 4.40 -9.02 3.14
CA PRO A 64 5.49 -9.43 4.02
C PRO A 64 6.60 -10.18 3.28
N ARG A 65 7.84 -9.87 3.61
CA ARG A 65 9.05 -10.43 2.99
C ARG A 65 9.99 -10.97 4.05
N THR A 66 10.87 -11.86 3.64
CA THR A 66 11.98 -12.29 4.51
C THR A 66 12.99 -11.15 4.69
N ALA A 67 13.74 -11.16 5.79
CA ALA A 67 14.79 -10.18 6.05
C ALA A 67 15.83 -10.15 4.91
N GLU A 68 16.13 -11.30 4.34
CA GLU A 68 17.05 -11.43 3.20
C GLU A 68 16.54 -10.70 1.96
N HIS A 69 15.27 -10.85 1.63
CA HIS A 69 14.65 -10.13 0.51
C HIS A 69 14.61 -8.61 0.74
N VAL A 70 14.34 -8.19 1.96
CA VAL A 70 14.35 -6.76 2.31
C VAL A 70 15.72 -6.16 2.12
N ALA A 71 16.77 -6.81 2.58
CA ALA A 71 18.16 -6.36 2.42
C ALA A 71 18.55 -6.25 0.93
N ALA A 72 18.11 -7.20 0.11
CA ALA A 72 18.40 -7.20 -1.32
C ALA A 72 17.65 -6.11 -2.09
N ALA A 73 16.44 -5.73 -1.61
CA ALA A 73 15.58 -4.74 -2.27
C ALA A 73 15.89 -3.28 -1.91
N GLY A 74 16.71 -3.03 -0.86
CA GLY A 74 17.15 -1.70 -0.46
C GLY A 74 16.29 -1.05 0.64
N ASP A 75 16.64 0.19 0.98
CA ASP A 75 16.11 0.88 2.17
C ASP A 75 14.59 1.12 2.11
N TYR A 76 14.05 1.40 0.95
CA TYR A 76 12.61 1.66 0.83
C TYR A 76 11.77 0.41 1.10
N ALA A 77 12.26 -0.76 0.71
CA ALA A 77 11.63 -2.03 1.07
C ALA A 77 11.66 -2.25 2.59
N GLY A 78 12.71 -1.79 3.27
CA GLY A 78 12.80 -1.79 4.73
C GLY A 78 11.73 -0.93 5.38
N GLN A 79 11.43 0.24 4.82
CA GLN A 79 10.34 1.11 5.30
C GLN A 79 8.98 0.41 5.17
N HIS A 80 8.72 -0.27 4.06
CA HIS A 80 7.49 -1.04 3.89
C HIS A 80 7.41 -2.22 4.86
N GLN A 81 8.52 -2.92 5.10
CA GLN A 81 8.54 -4.03 6.07
C GLN A 81 8.27 -3.53 7.49
N ALA A 82 8.84 -2.40 7.90
CA ALA A 82 8.54 -1.79 9.20
C ALA A 82 7.06 -1.41 9.31
N CYS A 83 6.48 -0.88 8.25
CA CYS A 83 5.06 -0.55 8.17
C CYS A 83 4.18 -1.81 8.32
N LEU A 84 4.56 -2.91 7.68
CA LEU A 84 3.87 -4.20 7.80
C LEU A 84 3.91 -4.73 9.24
N ASP A 85 5.07 -4.65 9.89
CA ASP A 85 5.27 -5.08 11.27
C ASP A 85 4.38 -4.26 12.23
N GLU A 86 4.33 -2.95 12.04
CA GLU A 86 3.47 -2.05 12.80
C GLU A 86 1.98 -2.40 12.61
N GLY A 87 1.56 -2.58 11.36
CA GLY A 87 0.18 -2.94 11.03
C GLY A 87 -0.22 -4.29 11.63
N TRP A 88 0.68 -5.25 11.61
CA TRP A 88 0.45 -6.57 12.22
C TRP A 88 0.28 -6.45 13.74
N ALA A 89 1.15 -5.69 14.41
CA ALA A 89 1.06 -5.46 15.85
C ALA A 89 -0.27 -4.79 16.23
N LEU A 90 -0.70 -3.78 15.48
CA LEU A 90 -1.99 -3.11 15.68
C LEU A 90 -3.16 -4.07 15.46
N THR A 91 -3.09 -4.91 14.45
CA THR A 91 -4.13 -5.91 14.16
C THR A 91 -4.27 -6.91 15.31
N GLN A 92 -3.16 -7.39 15.85
CA GLN A 92 -3.18 -8.30 16.99
C GLN A 92 -3.74 -7.64 18.25
N ALA A 93 -3.46 -6.36 18.49
CA ALA A 93 -3.97 -5.63 19.62
C ALA A 93 -5.50 -5.42 19.58
N MET A 94 -6.09 -5.51 18.40
CA MET A 94 -7.53 -5.37 18.17
C MET A 94 -8.33 -6.67 18.36
N ARG A 95 -7.65 -7.79 18.56
CA ARG A 95 -8.29 -9.11 18.74
C ARG A 95 -8.73 -9.35 20.16
#